data_8ccb0a09784c6ebbb8a9e1e84195c78e
#
_entry.id   8ccb0a09784c6ebbb8a9e1e84195c78e
#
_cell.length_a   1.000
_cell.length_b   1.000
_cell.length_c   1.000
_cell.angle_alpha   90.00
_cell.angle_beta   90.00
_cell.angle_gamma   90.00
#
_symmetry.space_group_name_H-M   'P 1'
#
loop_
_entity.id
_entity.type
_entity.pdbx_description
1 polymer ?
#
loop_
_entity_poly.entity_id
_entity_poly.type
_entity_poly.pdbx_seq_one_letter_code
_entity_poly.pdbx_strand_id
1 'polypeptide(L)'
;AKTPYKNILETLDAELLIGEPDAVFDKGELVIAEANPDVMEDYIHQGDMVILGNRYESQLCAIEMNAACIIVCMGAKVSKTIQKLAQEHNCSIIVTPHDTFTIARMINQSMPISHFMKKDGLVTFKVTEKTEDIRGIMGQKRYRDFPILDQDGNYIGMISRRNLLNLRKKRVILVDHNE
;
A
#
# COMPACT_ATOMS: atom_id res chain seq x y z
N ALA A 1 6.84 16.33 -0.17
CA ALA A 1 6.56 16.84 -1.53
C ALA A 1 5.06 16.78 -1.79
N LYS A 2 4.52 17.81 -2.42
CA LYS A 2 3.09 17.88 -2.76
C LYS A 2 2.84 17.13 -4.05
N THR A 3 1.88 16.21 -4.04
CA THR A 3 1.51 15.42 -5.22
C THR A 3 0.05 15.67 -5.57
N PRO A 4 -0.25 16.26 -6.73
CA PRO A 4 -1.63 16.42 -7.18
C PRO A 4 -2.30 15.06 -7.41
N TYR A 5 -3.55 14.92 -7.00
CA TYR A 5 -4.30 13.68 -7.24
C TYR A 5 -4.40 13.33 -8.72
N LYS A 6 -4.48 14.32 -9.57
CA LYS A 6 -4.55 14.09 -11.01
C LYS A 6 -3.31 13.37 -11.55
N ASN A 7 -2.12 13.58 -10.97
CA ASN A 7 -0.91 12.85 -11.34
C ASN A 7 -0.99 11.39 -10.90
N ILE A 8 -1.56 11.13 -9.73
CA ILE A 8 -1.80 9.78 -9.23
C ILE A 8 -2.78 9.05 -10.12
N LEU A 9 -3.86 9.71 -10.52
CA LEU A 9 -4.86 9.13 -11.43
C LEU A 9 -4.28 8.74 -12.78
N GLU A 10 -3.45 9.59 -13.37
CA GLU A 10 -2.76 9.28 -14.62
C GLU A 10 -1.80 8.10 -14.47
N THR A 11 -0.99 8.13 -13.43
CA THR A 11 0.00 7.08 -13.16
C THR A 11 -0.65 5.71 -12.98
N LEU A 12 -1.79 5.66 -12.30
CA LEU A 12 -2.47 4.41 -11.95
C LEU A 12 -3.56 4.01 -12.94
N ASP A 13 -3.77 4.76 -14.00
CA ASP A 13 -4.92 4.57 -14.90
C ASP A 13 -6.22 4.44 -14.10
N ALA A 14 -6.43 5.38 -13.20
CA ALA A 14 -7.43 5.30 -12.16
C ALA A 14 -8.54 6.33 -12.33
N GLU A 15 -9.68 6.05 -11.70
CA GLU A 15 -10.80 6.97 -11.60
C GLU A 15 -10.89 7.57 -10.19
N LEU A 16 -11.20 8.84 -10.12
CA LEU A 16 -11.55 9.50 -8.87
C LEU A 16 -13.05 9.34 -8.63
N LEU A 17 -13.41 8.44 -7.73
CA LEU A 17 -14.82 8.17 -7.43
C LEU A 17 -15.41 9.21 -6.47
N ILE A 18 -14.64 9.61 -5.47
CA ILE A 18 -15.00 10.65 -4.49
C ILE A 18 -13.78 11.55 -4.31
N GLY A 19 -14.00 12.84 -4.30
CA GLY A 19 -12.97 13.86 -4.03
C GLY A 19 -12.85 14.91 -5.12
N GLU A 20 -11.85 15.78 -4.99
CA GLU A 20 -11.58 16.87 -5.89
C GLU A 20 -10.33 16.58 -6.74
N PRO A 21 -10.42 16.63 -8.09
CA PRO A 21 -9.27 16.34 -8.96
C PRO A 21 -8.07 17.25 -8.72
N ASP A 22 -8.35 18.49 -8.32
CA ASP A 22 -7.31 19.50 -8.08
C ASP A 22 -6.70 19.44 -6.68
N ALA A 23 -7.18 18.53 -5.84
CA ALA A 23 -6.62 18.32 -4.51
C ALA A 23 -5.19 17.80 -4.58
N VAL A 24 -4.44 18.04 -3.52
CA VAL A 24 -3.03 17.68 -3.41
C VAL A 24 -2.82 16.82 -2.17
N PHE A 25 -2.09 15.73 -2.34
CA PHE A 25 -1.60 14.91 -1.25
C PHE A 25 -0.25 15.46 -0.78
N ASP A 26 -0.13 15.89 0.48
CA ASP A 26 1.07 16.57 0.96
C ASP A 26 1.61 16.15 2.32
N LYS A 27 0.79 15.63 3.22
CA LYS A 27 1.20 15.43 4.62
C LYS A 27 1.17 14.00 5.12
N GLY A 28 0.65 13.09 4.38
CA GLY A 28 0.52 11.70 4.81
C GLY A 28 1.59 10.80 4.22
N GLU A 29 1.50 9.55 4.60
CA GLU A 29 2.33 8.47 4.07
C GLU A 29 1.48 7.53 3.22
N LEU A 30 2.13 6.82 2.31
CA LEU A 30 1.51 5.75 1.55
C LEU A 30 1.55 4.48 2.41
N VAL A 31 0.38 3.90 2.66
CA VAL A 31 0.22 2.69 3.48
C VAL A 31 -0.44 1.62 2.65
N ILE A 32 0.10 0.41 2.67
CA ILE A 32 -0.52 -0.76 2.06
C ILE A 32 -1.24 -1.54 3.15
N ALA A 33 -2.57 -1.57 3.07
CA ALA A 33 -3.40 -2.17 4.11
C ALA A 33 -3.89 -3.56 3.68
N GLU A 34 -3.03 -4.55 3.81
CA GLU A 34 -3.37 -5.95 3.58
C GLU A 34 -3.60 -6.75 4.87
N ALA A 35 -3.53 -6.08 6.01
CA ALA A 35 -3.74 -6.70 7.31
C ALA A 35 -5.24 -6.75 7.68
N ASN A 36 -5.54 -7.48 8.74
CA ASN A 36 -6.87 -7.44 9.35
C ASN A 36 -7.21 -6.03 9.82
N PRO A 37 -8.50 -5.62 9.75
CA PRO A 37 -8.93 -4.31 10.24
C PRO A 37 -8.48 -4.00 11.66
N ASP A 38 -8.45 -4.98 12.54
CA ASP A 38 -8.03 -4.83 13.94
C ASP A 38 -6.58 -4.35 14.07
N VAL A 39 -5.73 -4.64 13.08
CA VAL A 39 -4.33 -4.23 13.07
C VAL A 39 -4.14 -2.92 12.33
N MET A 40 -5.06 -2.58 11.42
CA MET A 40 -4.95 -1.36 10.60
C MET A 40 -4.96 -0.09 11.44
N GLU A 41 -5.68 -0.08 12.54
CA GLU A 41 -5.76 1.07 13.45
C GLU A 41 -4.38 1.47 14.00
N ASP A 42 -3.46 0.52 14.11
CA ASP A 42 -2.14 0.77 14.68
C ASP A 42 -1.21 1.52 13.71
N TYR A 43 -1.47 1.49 12.42
CA TYR A 43 -0.54 2.05 11.44
C TYR A 43 -1.15 3.00 10.40
N ILE A 44 -2.47 3.19 10.39
CA ILE A 44 -3.10 4.23 9.58
C ILE A 44 -3.23 5.50 10.42
N HIS A 45 -2.73 6.60 9.90
CA HIS A 45 -2.79 7.90 10.54
C HIS A 45 -3.56 8.90 9.70
N GLN A 46 -4.04 9.94 10.36
CA GLN A 46 -4.73 11.03 9.67
C GLN A 46 -3.89 11.57 8.51
N GLY A 47 -4.52 11.72 7.36
CA GLY A 47 -3.87 12.25 6.17
C GLY A 47 -3.14 11.22 5.32
N ASP A 48 -3.09 9.96 5.72
CA ASP A 48 -2.44 8.90 4.95
C ASP A 48 -3.19 8.58 3.67
N MET A 49 -2.46 8.05 2.70
CA MET A 49 -3.00 7.44 1.49
C MET A 49 -2.91 5.92 1.65
N VAL A 50 -4.05 5.24 1.60
CA VAL A 50 -4.15 3.82 1.95
C VAL A 50 -4.55 3.00 0.73
N ILE A 51 -3.69 2.06 0.33
CA ILE A 51 -3.98 1.08 -0.71
C ILE A 51 -4.67 -0.12 -0.06
N LEU A 52 -5.83 -0.47 -0.55
CA LEU A 52 -6.63 -1.56 0.00
C LEU A 52 -7.52 -2.21 -1.07
N GLY A 53 -8.15 -3.31 -0.72
CA GLY A 53 -9.01 -4.07 -1.61
C GLY A 53 -10.50 -3.81 -1.40
N ASN A 54 -11.30 -4.83 -1.70
CA ASN A 54 -12.76 -4.75 -1.70
C ASN A 54 -13.40 -5.06 -0.33
N ARG A 55 -12.63 -5.28 0.71
CA ARG A 55 -13.19 -5.58 2.03
C ARG A 55 -13.82 -4.32 2.64
N TYR A 56 -15.10 -4.42 2.91
CA TYR A 56 -15.87 -3.32 3.49
C TYR A 56 -15.24 -2.80 4.80
N GLU A 57 -14.85 -3.72 5.69
CA GLU A 57 -14.29 -3.38 7.00
C GLU A 57 -12.96 -2.63 6.88
N SER A 58 -12.15 -2.98 5.90
CA SER A 58 -10.88 -2.31 5.65
C SER A 58 -11.09 -0.89 5.12
N GLN A 59 -12.03 -0.72 4.21
CA GLN A 59 -12.40 0.59 3.67
C GLN A 59 -12.97 1.48 4.78
N LEU A 60 -13.88 0.93 5.57
CA LEU A 60 -14.48 1.62 6.71
C LEU A 60 -13.43 2.10 7.71
N CYS A 61 -12.54 1.20 8.10
CA CYS A 61 -11.46 1.50 9.05
C CYS A 61 -10.57 2.64 8.56
N ALA A 62 -10.11 2.59 7.31
CA ALA A 62 -9.24 3.63 6.75
C ALA A 62 -9.94 5.01 6.75
N ILE A 63 -11.22 5.05 6.39
CA ILE A 63 -11.98 6.29 6.38
C ILE A 63 -12.18 6.82 7.80
N GLU A 64 -12.52 5.96 8.75
CA GLU A 64 -12.72 6.35 10.16
C GLU A 64 -11.42 6.81 10.83
N MET A 65 -10.28 6.31 10.38
CA MET A 65 -8.96 6.78 10.81
C MET A 65 -8.55 8.11 10.14
N ASN A 66 -9.43 8.71 9.37
CA ASN A 66 -9.23 9.98 8.67
C ASN A 66 -8.08 9.94 7.66
N ALA A 67 -7.96 8.85 6.93
CA ALA A 67 -7.09 8.81 5.76
C ALA A 67 -7.49 9.94 4.78
N ALA A 68 -6.52 10.54 4.13
CA ALA A 68 -6.78 11.54 3.11
C ALA A 68 -7.38 10.92 1.85
N CYS A 69 -6.98 9.70 1.55
CA CYS A 69 -7.38 8.99 0.35
C CYS A 69 -7.30 7.48 0.56
N ILE A 70 -8.25 6.75 -0.01
CA ILE A 70 -8.12 5.31 -0.19
C ILE A 70 -7.98 5.01 -1.69
N ILE A 71 -7.06 4.11 -2.02
CA ILE A 71 -6.88 3.59 -3.37
C ILE A 71 -7.40 2.15 -3.37
N VAL A 72 -8.53 1.95 -4.03
CA VAL A 72 -9.18 0.64 -4.12
C VAL A 72 -8.66 -0.09 -5.33
N CYS A 73 -8.02 -1.22 -5.12
CA CYS A 73 -7.37 -2.00 -6.15
C CYS A 73 -8.32 -2.99 -6.85
N MET A 74 -7.85 -3.58 -7.95
CA MET A 74 -8.53 -4.64 -8.70
C MET A 74 -9.87 -4.24 -9.32
N GLY A 75 -10.11 -2.95 -9.52
CA GLY A 75 -11.38 -2.46 -10.07
C GLY A 75 -12.60 -2.77 -9.20
N ALA A 76 -12.39 -2.98 -7.91
CA ALA A 76 -13.46 -3.36 -7.01
C ALA A 76 -14.52 -2.26 -6.89
N LYS A 77 -15.77 -2.67 -6.77
CA LYS A 77 -16.88 -1.74 -6.56
C LYS A 77 -16.87 -1.25 -5.11
N VAL A 78 -17.13 0.04 -4.96
CA VAL A 78 -17.25 0.66 -3.64
C VAL A 78 -18.72 0.93 -3.36
N SER A 79 -19.22 0.48 -2.22
CA SER A 79 -20.62 0.67 -1.83
C SER A 79 -20.97 2.14 -1.69
N LYS A 80 -22.24 2.48 -1.88
CA LYS A 80 -22.73 3.85 -1.67
C LYS A 80 -22.56 4.31 -0.24
N THR A 81 -22.67 3.39 0.73
CA THR A 81 -22.44 3.68 2.14
C THR A 81 -21.01 4.14 2.38
N ILE A 82 -20.04 3.44 1.82
CA ILE A 82 -18.62 3.82 1.91
C ILE A 82 -18.38 5.17 1.22
N GLN A 83 -18.95 5.40 0.04
CA GLN A 83 -18.82 6.66 -0.67
C GLN A 83 -19.35 7.83 0.16
N LYS A 84 -20.51 7.67 0.78
CA LYS A 84 -21.09 8.70 1.64
C LYS A 84 -20.23 8.98 2.87
N LEU A 85 -19.74 7.93 3.51
CA LEU A 85 -18.85 8.06 4.66
C LEU A 85 -17.54 8.78 4.28
N ALA A 86 -16.98 8.45 3.13
CA ALA A 86 -15.79 9.10 2.63
C ALA A 86 -16.02 10.61 2.40
N GLN A 87 -17.16 10.98 1.84
CA GLN A 87 -17.52 12.39 1.69
C GLN A 87 -17.60 13.11 3.04
N GLU A 88 -18.22 12.48 4.03
CA GLU A 88 -18.36 13.05 5.38
C GLU A 88 -17.01 13.27 6.07
N HIS A 89 -16.04 12.38 5.80
CA HIS A 89 -14.69 12.45 6.38
C HIS A 89 -13.68 13.18 5.49
N ASN A 90 -14.10 13.75 4.38
CA ASN A 90 -13.20 14.37 3.39
C ASN A 90 -12.10 13.41 2.90
N CYS A 91 -12.43 12.13 2.78
CA CYS A 91 -11.53 11.11 2.28
C CYS A 91 -11.81 10.89 0.79
N SER A 92 -10.81 11.04 -0.05
CA SER A 92 -10.94 10.77 -1.48
C SER A 92 -10.93 9.26 -1.73
N ILE A 93 -11.67 8.82 -2.74
CA ILE A 93 -11.67 7.43 -3.19
C ILE A 93 -11.18 7.37 -4.62
N ILE A 94 -10.09 6.66 -4.82
CA ILE A 94 -9.52 6.36 -6.13
C ILE A 94 -9.71 4.88 -6.39
N VAL A 95 -10.18 4.52 -7.58
CA VAL A 95 -10.35 3.13 -8.00
C VAL A 95 -9.45 2.86 -9.20
N THR A 96 -8.68 1.80 -9.14
CA THR A 96 -7.77 1.39 -10.22
C THR A 96 -7.94 -0.10 -10.52
N PRO A 97 -7.76 -0.53 -11.80
CA PRO A 97 -7.81 -1.95 -12.13
C PRO A 97 -6.60 -2.73 -11.62
N HIS A 98 -5.53 -2.05 -11.25
CA HIS A 98 -4.28 -2.70 -10.82
C HIS A 98 -4.40 -3.33 -9.45
N ASP A 99 -3.56 -4.34 -9.19
CA ASP A 99 -3.41 -4.94 -7.87
C ASP A 99 -2.51 -4.06 -6.95
N THR A 100 -2.52 -4.37 -5.68
CA THR A 100 -1.75 -3.65 -4.66
C THR A 100 -0.26 -3.55 -5.02
N PHE A 101 0.29 -4.62 -5.51
CA PHE A 101 1.67 -4.75 -5.92
C PHE A 101 2.03 -3.78 -7.04
N THR A 102 1.21 -3.79 -8.10
CA THR A 102 1.40 -2.93 -9.26
C THR A 102 1.22 -1.46 -8.89
N ILE A 103 0.26 -1.15 -8.04
CA ILE A 103 0.04 0.21 -7.53
C ILE A 103 1.29 0.72 -6.81
N ALA A 104 1.80 -0.04 -5.86
CA ALA A 104 2.99 0.34 -5.10
C ALA A 104 4.20 0.58 -6.01
N ARG A 105 4.41 -0.29 -6.99
CA ARG A 105 5.48 -0.16 -7.97
C ARG A 105 5.32 1.08 -8.84
N MET A 106 4.13 1.34 -9.35
CA MET A 106 3.86 2.49 -10.22
C MET A 106 4.05 3.80 -9.47
N ILE A 107 3.56 3.88 -8.25
CA ILE A 107 3.75 5.05 -7.40
C ILE A 107 5.25 5.24 -7.11
N ASN A 108 5.98 4.18 -6.83
CA ASN A 108 7.41 4.24 -6.58
C ASN A 108 8.21 4.76 -7.77
N GLN A 109 7.83 4.37 -8.97
CA GLN A 109 8.48 4.83 -10.19
C GLN A 109 8.20 6.30 -10.50
N SER A 110 7.08 6.81 -10.03
CA SER A 110 6.60 8.15 -10.35
C SER A 110 6.88 9.18 -9.26
N MET A 111 7.11 8.74 -8.04
CA MET A 111 7.27 9.58 -6.86
C MET A 111 8.34 9.01 -5.93
N PRO A 112 9.12 9.85 -5.23
CA PRO A 112 10.12 9.36 -4.27
C PRO A 112 9.44 8.64 -3.10
N ILE A 113 9.48 7.34 -3.09
CA ILE A 113 8.80 6.51 -2.10
C ILE A 113 9.29 6.72 -0.67
N SER A 114 10.53 7.07 -0.49
CA SER A 114 11.07 7.33 0.84
C SER A 114 10.26 8.35 1.64
N HIS A 115 9.45 9.16 0.96
CA HIS A 115 8.61 10.17 1.57
C HIS A 115 7.19 9.70 1.88
N PHE A 116 6.77 8.55 1.33
CA PHE A 116 5.38 8.12 1.37
C PHE A 116 5.16 6.77 2.04
N MET A 117 6.14 5.87 1.96
CA MET A 117 5.95 4.52 2.48
C MET A 117 6.22 4.46 3.98
N LYS A 118 5.17 4.15 4.73
CA LYS A 118 5.24 3.96 6.16
C LYS A 118 5.82 2.59 6.47
N LYS A 119 6.83 2.55 7.32
CA LYS A 119 7.47 1.30 7.73
C LYS A 119 6.80 0.66 8.94
N ASP A 120 6.18 1.45 9.80
CA ASP A 120 5.47 0.96 10.97
C ASP A 120 4.14 0.30 10.59
N GLY A 121 3.93 -0.94 10.99
CA GLY A 121 2.74 -1.71 10.64
C GLY A 121 2.77 -2.35 9.26
N LEU A 122 3.69 -1.94 8.40
CA LEU A 122 3.98 -2.60 7.13
C LEU A 122 5.27 -3.40 7.28
N VAL A 123 5.23 -4.70 7.01
CA VAL A 123 6.43 -5.53 7.06
C VAL A 123 7.19 -5.37 5.74
N THR A 124 8.41 -4.86 5.83
CA THR A 124 9.31 -4.70 4.70
C THR A 124 10.62 -5.44 4.96
N PHE A 125 11.27 -5.89 3.90
CA PHE A 125 12.54 -6.58 3.99
C PHE A 125 13.58 -5.86 3.17
N LYS A 126 14.76 -5.68 3.76
CA LYS A 126 15.92 -5.22 3.00
C LYS A 126 16.53 -6.40 2.26
N VAL A 127 17.08 -6.12 1.11
CA VAL A 127 17.70 -7.12 0.24
C VAL A 127 18.80 -7.96 0.86
N THR A 128 19.38 -7.49 1.96
CA THR A 128 20.48 -8.20 2.65
C THR A 128 19.99 -9.16 3.73
N GLU A 129 18.70 -9.21 4.01
CA GLU A 129 18.15 -10.09 5.04
C GLU A 129 18.16 -11.54 4.60
N LYS A 130 18.39 -12.45 5.56
CA LYS A 130 18.40 -13.89 5.29
C LYS A 130 17.00 -14.44 5.13
N THR A 131 16.84 -15.46 4.28
CA THR A 131 15.55 -16.12 4.06
C THR A 131 14.89 -16.61 5.34
N GLU A 132 15.70 -17.11 6.28
CA GLU A 132 15.18 -17.64 7.56
C GLU A 132 14.58 -16.55 8.44
N ASP A 133 15.21 -15.39 8.47
CA ASP A 133 14.71 -14.25 9.23
C ASP A 133 13.38 -13.77 8.64
N ILE A 134 13.29 -13.71 7.31
CA ILE A 134 12.07 -13.35 6.59
C ILE A 134 10.94 -14.35 6.88
N ARG A 135 11.23 -15.66 6.84
CA ARG A 135 10.23 -16.70 7.15
C ARG A 135 9.68 -16.58 8.56
N GLY A 136 10.54 -16.29 9.53
CA GLY A 136 10.13 -16.08 10.91
C GLY A 136 9.16 -14.90 11.04
N ILE A 137 9.49 -13.79 10.41
CA ILE A 137 8.66 -12.58 10.43
C ILE A 137 7.32 -12.84 9.73
N MET A 138 7.33 -13.47 8.57
CA MET A 138 6.10 -13.83 7.85
C MET A 138 5.20 -14.75 8.67
N GLY A 139 5.76 -15.73 9.34
CA GLY A 139 5.03 -16.63 10.22
C GLY A 139 4.36 -15.91 11.38
N GLN A 140 5.06 -14.98 12.01
CA GLN A 140 4.57 -14.21 13.13
C GLN A 140 3.47 -13.22 12.72
N LYS A 141 3.66 -12.54 11.60
CA LYS A 141 2.75 -11.47 11.14
C LYS A 141 1.58 -11.98 10.33
N ARG A 142 1.60 -13.22 9.87
CA ARG A 142 0.56 -13.86 9.06
C ARG A 142 0.21 -13.08 7.78
N TYR A 143 1.14 -12.30 7.27
CA TYR A 143 0.97 -11.62 6.00
C TYR A 143 1.15 -12.57 4.83
N ARG A 144 0.45 -12.29 3.74
CA ARG A 144 0.54 -13.07 2.52
C ARG A 144 1.68 -12.62 1.62
N ASP A 145 1.84 -11.32 1.47
CA ASP A 145 2.83 -10.71 0.60
C ASP A 145 3.55 -9.61 1.35
N PHE A 146 4.84 -9.44 1.06
CA PHE A 146 5.68 -8.46 1.71
C PHE A 146 6.44 -7.64 0.68
N PRO A 147 6.43 -6.31 0.77
CA PRO A 147 7.26 -5.49 -0.08
C PRO A 147 8.74 -5.61 0.27
N ILE A 148 9.57 -5.58 -0.75
CA ILE A 148 11.03 -5.59 -0.62
C ILE A 148 11.54 -4.20 -0.94
N LEU A 149 12.39 -3.67 -0.09
CA LEU A 149 13.04 -2.39 -0.25
C LEU A 149 14.54 -2.58 -0.46
N ASP A 150 15.16 -1.69 -1.24
CA ASP A 150 16.61 -1.62 -1.32
C ASP A 150 17.20 -0.95 -0.07
N GLN A 151 18.51 -0.76 -0.05
CA GLN A 151 19.21 -0.17 1.08
C GLN A 151 18.82 1.29 1.34
N ASP A 152 18.36 1.98 0.31
CA ASP A 152 17.94 3.37 0.38
C ASP A 152 16.44 3.50 0.72
N GLY A 153 15.74 2.39 0.89
CA GLY A 153 14.32 2.35 1.20
C GLY A 153 13.40 2.40 -0.03
N ASN A 154 13.95 2.23 -1.23
CA ASN A 154 13.16 2.19 -2.45
C ASN A 154 12.54 0.81 -2.65
N TYR A 155 11.30 0.81 -3.12
CA TYR A 155 10.61 -0.43 -3.44
C TYR A 155 11.20 -1.08 -4.68
N ILE A 156 11.56 -2.35 -4.58
CA ILE A 156 12.17 -3.11 -5.69
C ILE A 156 11.40 -4.36 -6.06
N GLY A 157 10.46 -4.79 -5.27
CA GLY A 157 9.66 -5.96 -5.58
C GLY A 157 8.83 -6.43 -4.41
N MET A 158 8.15 -7.55 -4.61
CA MET A 158 7.30 -8.19 -3.61
C MET A 158 7.71 -9.64 -3.46
N ILE A 159 7.64 -10.17 -2.26
CA ILE A 159 7.77 -11.59 -2.03
C ILE A 159 6.48 -12.13 -1.44
N SER A 160 5.96 -13.21 -2.02
CA SER A 160 4.83 -13.90 -1.45
C SER A 160 5.29 -14.95 -0.42
N ARG A 161 4.47 -15.15 0.60
CA ARG A 161 4.68 -16.21 1.58
C ARG A 161 4.86 -17.58 0.91
N ARG A 162 4.07 -17.85 -0.13
CA ARG A 162 4.14 -19.11 -0.88
C ARG A 162 5.50 -19.29 -1.56
N ASN A 163 5.99 -18.26 -2.21
CA ASN A 163 7.30 -18.30 -2.88
C ASN A 163 8.43 -18.47 -1.88
N LEU A 164 8.34 -17.79 -0.76
CA LEU A 164 9.35 -17.86 0.28
C LEU A 164 9.45 -19.25 0.91
N LEU A 165 8.32 -19.91 1.14
CA LEU A 165 8.28 -21.27 1.71
C LEU A 165 8.94 -22.30 0.79
N ASN A 166 8.99 -22.04 -0.50
CA ASN A 166 9.62 -22.91 -1.49
C ASN A 166 11.12 -22.63 -1.67
N LEU A 167 11.63 -21.56 -1.09
CA LEU A 167 13.05 -21.24 -1.15
C LEU A 167 13.81 -22.07 -0.12
N ARG A 168 14.90 -22.68 -0.57
CA ARG A 168 15.86 -23.32 0.33
C ARG A 168 16.57 -22.25 1.17
N LYS A 169 17.21 -22.67 2.28
CA LYS A 169 18.02 -21.82 3.17
C LYS A 169 19.14 -21.08 2.43
N LYS A 170 18.79 -20.09 1.67
CA LYS A 170 19.72 -19.21 0.98
C LYS A 170 19.45 -17.77 1.37
N ARG A 171 20.45 -16.94 1.27
CA ARG A 171 20.26 -15.50 1.24
C ARG A 171 19.18 -15.20 0.21
N VAL A 172 18.22 -14.40 0.58
CA VAL A 172 17.24 -13.94 -0.37
C VAL A 172 17.93 -12.94 -1.29
N ILE A 173 18.23 -13.40 -2.49
CA ILE A 173 18.68 -12.52 -3.57
C ILE A 173 17.41 -12.05 -4.26
N LEU A 174 16.68 -11.17 -3.61
CA LEU A 174 15.44 -10.67 -4.18
C LEU A 174 15.65 -9.36 -4.90
N VAL A 175 16.83 -9.14 -5.34
CA VAL A 175 17.21 -7.89 -5.42
C VAL A 175 17.45 -7.34 -6.65
N ASP A 176 18.01 -8.03 -7.34
CA ASP A 176 18.48 -7.52 -8.57
C ASP A 176 17.89 -8.33 -9.68
N HIS A 177 16.92 -7.77 -10.35
CA HIS A 177 16.37 -8.35 -11.57
C HIS A 177 17.40 -8.42 -12.70
N ASN A 178 18.58 -7.88 -12.47
CA ASN A 178 19.66 -7.87 -13.44
C ASN A 178 20.74 -8.92 -13.14
N GLU A 179 20.60 -9.68 -12.08
CA GLU A 179 21.46 -10.82 -11.80
C GLU A 179 20.95 -12.10 -12.44
#